data_c15c0991e6b1b60ea9a2b941c74e77ab
#
_entry.id   c15c0991e6b1b60ea9a2b941c74e77ab
#
_cell.length_a   1.000
_cell.length_b   1.000
_cell.length_c   1.000
_cell.angle_alpha   90.00
_cell.angle_beta   90.00
_cell.angle_gamma   90.00
#
_symmetry.space_group_name_H-M   'P 1'
#
loop_
_entity.id
_entity.type
_entity.pdbx_description
1 polymer ?
#
loop_
_entity_poly.entity_id
_entity_poly.type
_entity_poly.pdbx_seq_one_letter_code
_entity_poly.pdbx_strand_id
1 'polypeptide(L)'
;MLADDAAVESVALSDSNLLDRFGGSGIHVSMSTIAPETARDLAEHHAKKGVAYLASPVIGRPDRAATGTLFLLLAGEGNAKQKVQPLLKVLGQRIFDFGEKPWIANTAKLIVNFNIVAAIESMAEAFTLAVQNGIPRAKMAELLSETLFSGVAYKGYGDHVARHEYEPARLSIAVRLERRAPGFTARSRN
;
A
#
# COMPACT_ATOMS: atom_id res chain seq x y z
N MET A 1 7.78 -14.50 -1.17
CA MET A 1 6.51 -13.86 -0.77
C MET A 1 5.56 -14.95 -0.33
N LEU A 2 5.03 -14.86 0.88
CA LEU A 2 4.15 -15.85 1.52
C LEU A 2 2.80 -15.18 1.81
N ALA A 3 1.79 -15.98 2.12
CA ALA A 3 0.39 -15.55 2.16
C ALA A 3 0.05 -14.61 3.33
N ASP A 4 0.61 -14.91 4.51
CA ASP A 4 0.25 -14.25 5.76
C ASP A 4 1.40 -14.25 6.77
N ASP A 5 1.16 -13.69 7.93
CA ASP A 5 2.12 -13.57 9.05
C ASP A 5 2.59 -14.93 9.53
N ALA A 6 1.66 -15.86 9.78
CA ALA A 6 1.96 -17.19 10.29
C ALA A 6 2.87 -17.98 9.34
N ALA A 7 2.65 -17.86 8.03
CA ALA A 7 3.48 -18.50 7.03
C ALA A 7 4.90 -17.91 7.00
N VAL A 8 5.04 -16.59 7.15
CA VAL A 8 6.35 -15.93 7.21
C VAL A 8 7.09 -16.33 8.47
N GLU A 9 6.45 -16.30 9.63
CA GLU A 9 7.04 -16.71 10.91
C GLU A 9 7.47 -18.17 10.90
N SER A 10 6.63 -19.07 10.39
CA SER A 10 6.94 -20.50 10.25
C SER A 10 8.21 -20.74 9.43
N VAL A 11 8.38 -20.05 8.31
CA VAL A 11 9.57 -20.19 7.46
C VAL A 11 10.78 -19.52 8.08
N ALA A 12 10.61 -18.40 8.75
CA ALA A 12 11.72 -17.62 9.29
C ALA A 12 12.20 -18.09 10.67
N LEU A 13 11.30 -18.59 11.54
CA LEU A 13 11.58 -18.77 12.99
C LEU A 13 11.36 -20.20 13.51
N SER A 14 10.79 -21.16 12.72
CA SER A 14 10.58 -22.54 13.17
C SER A 14 11.90 -23.32 13.29
N ASP A 15 11.87 -24.52 13.87
CA ASP A 15 13.01 -25.41 13.94
C ASP A 15 13.60 -25.71 12.55
N SER A 16 14.92 -25.63 12.41
CA SER A 16 15.65 -25.72 11.13
C SER A 16 15.28 -24.62 10.11
N ASN A 17 14.95 -23.45 10.59
CA ASN A 17 14.42 -22.30 9.86
C ASN A 17 15.43 -21.60 8.95
N LEU A 18 14.89 -20.67 8.15
CA LEU A 18 15.68 -19.86 7.23
C LEU A 18 16.73 -19.00 7.98
N LEU A 19 16.38 -18.48 9.16
CA LEU A 19 17.22 -17.58 9.93
C LEU A 19 18.53 -18.25 10.38
N ASP A 20 18.47 -19.51 10.83
CA ASP A 20 19.66 -20.26 11.25
C ASP A 20 20.61 -20.61 10.09
N ARG A 21 20.07 -20.66 8.86
CA ARG A 21 20.83 -20.94 7.64
C ARG A 21 21.56 -19.74 7.04
N PHE A 22 21.18 -18.51 7.41
CA PHE A 22 21.83 -17.30 6.87
C PHE A 22 23.26 -17.11 7.35
N GLY A 23 23.62 -17.60 8.54
CA GLY A 23 24.85 -17.20 9.18
C GLY A 23 24.88 -15.70 9.51
N GLY A 24 25.89 -15.24 10.26
CA GLY A 24 25.96 -13.86 10.77
C GLY A 24 26.16 -12.74 9.73
N SER A 25 26.16 -13.04 8.43
CA SER A 25 26.31 -12.02 7.37
C SER A 25 25.17 -12.05 6.34
N GLY A 26 24.12 -12.86 6.59
CA GLY A 26 22.97 -12.98 5.69
C GLY A 26 22.09 -11.75 5.68
N ILE A 27 21.34 -11.58 4.59
CA ILE A 27 20.33 -10.55 4.47
C ILE A 27 19.01 -11.21 4.08
N HIS A 28 18.01 -11.09 4.94
CA HIS A 28 16.65 -11.52 4.63
C HIS A 28 15.85 -10.34 4.08
N VAL A 29 15.36 -10.45 2.84
CA VAL A 29 14.44 -9.47 2.24
C VAL A 29 13.05 -10.07 2.22
N SER A 30 12.19 -9.67 3.15
CA SER A 30 10.79 -10.08 3.18
C SER A 30 9.96 -9.20 2.26
N MET A 31 9.35 -9.82 1.23
CA MET A 31 8.48 -9.13 0.28
C MET A 31 6.99 -9.41 0.53
N SER A 32 6.66 -10.13 1.60
CA SER A 32 5.29 -10.43 2.00
C SER A 32 4.60 -9.21 2.60
N THR A 33 3.27 -9.18 2.48
CA THR A 33 2.44 -8.21 3.20
C THR A 33 2.08 -8.82 4.54
N ILE A 34 2.69 -8.32 5.60
CA ILE A 34 2.52 -8.77 6.99
C ILE A 34 2.22 -7.58 7.89
N ALA A 35 1.74 -7.86 9.10
CA ALA A 35 1.51 -6.83 10.10
C ALA A 35 2.83 -6.11 10.48
N PRO A 36 2.79 -4.80 10.81
CA PRO A 36 3.97 -4.08 11.28
C PRO A 36 4.57 -4.69 12.55
N GLU A 37 3.74 -5.22 13.43
CA GLU A 37 4.14 -5.92 14.66
C GLU A 37 5.00 -7.15 14.32
N THR A 38 4.51 -8.02 13.44
CA THR A 38 5.24 -9.20 12.95
C THR A 38 6.57 -8.81 12.31
N ALA A 39 6.59 -7.75 11.51
CA ALA A 39 7.83 -7.26 10.90
C ALA A 39 8.85 -6.76 11.95
N ARG A 40 8.37 -6.18 13.05
CA ARG A 40 9.22 -5.76 14.18
C ARG A 40 9.82 -6.97 14.89
N ASP A 41 8.99 -7.95 15.22
CA ASP A 41 9.41 -9.17 15.91
C ASP A 41 10.43 -9.96 15.06
N LEU A 42 10.19 -10.06 13.76
CA LEU A 42 11.15 -10.65 12.81
C LEU A 42 12.48 -9.88 12.80
N ALA A 43 12.44 -8.55 12.76
CA ALA A 43 13.65 -7.73 12.78
C ALA A 43 14.48 -7.96 14.06
N GLU A 44 13.83 -8.06 15.22
CA GLU A 44 14.48 -8.35 16.50
C GLU A 44 15.12 -9.74 16.54
N HIS A 45 14.41 -10.77 16.04
CA HIS A 45 14.95 -12.13 15.95
C HIS A 45 16.17 -12.20 15.02
N HIS A 46 16.11 -11.53 13.88
CA HIS A 46 17.23 -11.46 12.93
C HIS A 46 18.44 -10.74 13.54
N ALA A 47 18.22 -9.61 14.22
CA ALA A 47 19.28 -8.87 14.88
C ALA A 47 20.02 -9.70 15.95
N LYS A 48 19.30 -10.51 16.74
CA LYS A 48 19.90 -11.42 17.75
C LYS A 48 20.83 -12.48 17.11
N LYS A 49 20.63 -12.81 15.84
CA LYS A 49 21.45 -13.76 15.07
C LYS A 49 22.49 -13.07 14.17
N GLY A 50 22.60 -11.74 14.21
CA GLY A 50 23.50 -10.97 13.33
C GLY A 50 23.09 -10.95 11.87
N VAL A 51 21.84 -11.29 11.54
CA VAL A 51 21.27 -11.28 10.20
C VAL A 51 20.54 -9.97 9.95
N ALA A 52 20.80 -9.32 8.84
CA ALA A 52 20.05 -8.12 8.47
C ALA A 52 18.63 -8.49 7.98
N TYR A 53 17.62 -7.80 8.50
CA TYR A 53 16.24 -7.94 8.03
C TYR A 53 15.79 -6.68 7.29
N LEU A 54 15.34 -6.86 6.05
CA LEU A 54 14.75 -5.82 5.23
C LEU A 54 13.29 -6.17 4.91
N ALA A 55 12.39 -5.23 5.13
CA ALA A 55 11.04 -5.33 4.60
C ALA A 55 10.97 -4.65 3.24
N SER A 56 10.44 -5.37 2.25
CA SER A 56 10.23 -4.83 0.90
C SER A 56 8.90 -5.30 0.31
N PRO A 57 7.75 -5.05 0.97
CA PRO A 57 6.46 -5.37 0.37
C PRO A 57 6.28 -4.60 -0.94
N VAL A 58 5.48 -5.18 -1.85
CA VAL A 58 5.36 -4.70 -3.22
C VAL A 58 3.97 -4.17 -3.55
N ILE A 59 3.92 -3.23 -4.49
CA ILE A 59 2.69 -2.82 -5.16
C ILE A 59 2.78 -3.26 -6.61
N GLY A 60 1.82 -4.07 -7.03
CA GLY A 60 1.74 -4.66 -8.36
C GLY A 60 1.10 -6.04 -8.28
N ARG A 61 0.60 -6.50 -9.42
CA ARG A 61 -0.01 -7.81 -9.62
C ARG A 61 1.03 -8.78 -10.23
N PRO A 62 0.74 -10.07 -10.37
CA PRO A 62 1.67 -11.05 -10.94
C PRO A 62 2.22 -10.69 -12.33
N ASP A 63 1.43 -10.04 -13.17
CA ASP A 63 1.83 -9.53 -14.47
C ASP A 63 2.99 -8.52 -14.38
N ARG A 64 2.93 -7.60 -13.38
CA ARG A 64 4.02 -6.65 -13.12
C ARG A 64 5.25 -7.33 -12.52
N ALA A 65 5.07 -8.38 -11.73
CA ALA A 65 6.19 -9.17 -11.22
C ALA A 65 6.93 -9.87 -12.36
N ALA A 66 6.21 -10.46 -13.31
CA ALA A 66 6.76 -11.14 -14.47
C ALA A 66 7.57 -10.19 -15.39
N THR A 67 7.21 -8.93 -15.43
CA THR A 67 7.88 -7.90 -16.27
C THR A 67 8.90 -7.04 -15.52
N GLY A 68 9.15 -7.31 -14.22
CA GLY A 68 10.07 -6.51 -13.40
C GLY A 68 9.61 -5.05 -13.18
N THR A 69 8.30 -4.80 -13.20
CA THR A 69 7.73 -3.45 -13.10
C THR A 69 6.98 -3.19 -11.79
N LEU A 70 7.34 -3.91 -10.73
CA LEU A 70 6.79 -3.69 -9.39
C LEU A 70 7.21 -2.32 -8.83
N PHE A 71 6.41 -1.78 -7.91
CA PHE A 71 6.87 -0.75 -6.99
C PHE A 71 7.25 -1.42 -5.66
N LEU A 72 8.44 -1.15 -5.18
CA LEU A 72 9.02 -1.75 -3.99
C LEU A 72 9.00 -0.74 -2.85
N LEU A 73 8.48 -1.13 -1.68
CA LEU A 73 8.47 -0.31 -0.47
C LEU A 73 9.57 -0.82 0.46
N LEU A 74 10.74 -0.18 0.47
CA LEU A 74 11.94 -0.70 1.13
C LEU A 74 12.16 -0.01 2.48
N ALA A 75 12.42 -0.79 3.53
CA ALA A 75 12.93 -0.29 4.80
C ALA A 75 13.85 -1.31 5.48
N GLY A 76 14.81 -0.81 6.27
CA GLY A 76 15.79 -1.57 7.02
C GLY A 76 17.17 -0.92 6.96
N GLU A 77 18.18 -1.61 7.48
CA GLU A 77 19.54 -1.09 7.62
C GLU A 77 20.16 -0.62 6.29
N GLY A 78 20.80 0.55 6.29
CA GLY A 78 21.33 1.20 5.10
C GLY A 78 22.34 0.35 4.32
N ASN A 79 23.28 -0.28 5.02
CA ASN A 79 24.31 -1.12 4.37
C ASN A 79 23.67 -2.36 3.70
N ALA A 80 22.70 -2.99 4.34
CA ALA A 80 21.96 -4.12 3.79
C ALA A 80 21.15 -3.71 2.56
N LYS A 81 20.48 -2.55 2.61
CA LYS A 81 19.75 -1.98 1.46
C LYS A 81 20.65 -1.76 0.27
N GLN A 82 21.84 -1.19 0.45
CA GLN A 82 22.81 -0.97 -0.62
C GLN A 82 23.23 -2.28 -1.30
N LYS A 83 23.50 -3.32 -0.52
CA LYS A 83 23.90 -4.64 -1.04
C LYS A 83 22.83 -5.30 -1.89
N VAL A 84 21.54 -5.17 -1.51
CA VAL A 84 20.43 -5.81 -2.25
C VAL A 84 19.86 -4.93 -3.37
N GLN A 85 20.20 -3.66 -3.42
CA GLN A 85 19.65 -2.71 -4.40
C GLN A 85 19.76 -3.18 -5.86
N PRO A 86 20.90 -3.76 -6.33
CA PRO A 86 20.99 -4.27 -7.69
C PRO A 86 19.93 -5.34 -8.00
N LEU A 87 19.66 -6.24 -7.05
CA LEU A 87 18.64 -7.28 -7.19
C LEU A 87 17.23 -6.68 -7.22
N LEU A 88 16.95 -5.72 -6.34
CA LEU A 88 15.65 -5.07 -6.27
C LEU A 88 15.32 -4.27 -7.55
N LYS A 89 16.33 -3.68 -8.19
CA LYS A 89 16.18 -2.96 -9.48
C LYS A 89 15.74 -3.86 -10.63
N VAL A 90 16.04 -5.15 -10.58
CA VAL A 90 15.56 -6.13 -11.57
C VAL A 90 14.09 -6.47 -11.38
N LEU A 91 13.61 -6.43 -10.13
CA LEU A 91 12.24 -6.79 -9.76
C LEU A 91 11.24 -5.65 -9.96
N GLY A 92 11.71 -4.41 -9.92
CA GLY A 92 10.80 -3.26 -9.91
C GLY A 92 11.32 -2.03 -10.62
N GLN A 93 10.37 -1.25 -11.11
CA GLN A 93 10.64 0.01 -11.83
C GLN A 93 10.98 1.18 -10.87
N ARG A 94 10.59 1.08 -9.60
CA ARG A 94 10.86 2.12 -8.60
C ARG A 94 10.90 1.54 -7.19
N ILE A 95 11.86 2.03 -6.40
CA ILE A 95 12.02 1.73 -4.98
C ILE A 95 11.68 3.00 -4.19
N PHE A 96 10.78 2.87 -3.21
CA PHE A 96 10.46 3.90 -2.22
C PHE A 96 11.14 3.51 -0.92
N ASP A 97 12.12 4.30 -0.48
CA ASP A 97 12.84 4.06 0.78
C ASP A 97 12.11 4.73 1.94
N PHE A 98 11.72 3.93 2.94
CA PHE A 98 11.02 4.35 4.16
C PHE A 98 11.93 4.37 5.40
N GLY A 99 13.26 4.38 5.21
CA GLY A 99 14.25 4.51 6.27
C GLY A 99 14.68 3.20 6.88
N GLU A 100 15.09 3.23 8.15
CA GLU A 100 15.82 2.11 8.76
C GLU A 100 14.94 1.10 9.51
N LYS A 101 13.70 1.44 9.81
CA LYS A 101 12.79 0.59 10.58
C LYS A 101 11.93 -0.26 9.64
N PRO A 102 12.17 -1.59 9.54
CA PRO A 102 11.50 -2.46 8.55
C PRO A 102 9.98 -2.36 8.56
N TRP A 103 9.35 -2.31 9.73
CA TRP A 103 7.90 -2.26 9.88
C TRP A 103 7.24 -1.01 9.26
N ILE A 104 7.99 0.06 9.01
CA ILE A 104 7.44 1.26 8.34
C ILE A 104 7.06 0.96 6.88
N ALA A 105 7.83 0.13 6.16
CA ALA A 105 7.46 -0.30 4.82
C ALA A 105 6.17 -1.14 4.83
N ASN A 106 5.98 -2.01 5.83
CA ASN A 106 4.74 -2.77 6.01
C ASN A 106 3.55 -1.85 6.33
N THR A 107 3.74 -0.88 7.24
CA THR A 107 2.73 0.16 7.52
C THR A 107 2.33 0.91 6.24
N ALA A 108 3.31 1.37 5.45
CA ALA A 108 3.05 2.04 4.18
C ALA A 108 2.25 1.15 3.22
N LYS A 109 2.57 -0.15 3.16
CA LYS A 109 1.82 -1.12 2.35
C LYS A 109 0.38 -1.26 2.79
N LEU A 110 0.11 -1.33 4.09
CA LEU A 110 -1.26 -1.40 4.62
C LEU A 110 -2.06 -0.12 4.32
N ILE A 111 -1.43 1.05 4.42
CA ILE A 111 -2.04 2.32 4.03
C ILE A 111 -2.42 2.33 2.55
N VAL A 112 -1.55 1.84 1.67
CA VAL A 112 -1.87 1.70 0.23
C VAL A 112 -3.04 0.75 0.02
N ASN A 113 -3.04 -0.41 0.69
CA ASN A 113 -4.12 -1.39 0.58
C ASN A 113 -5.46 -0.79 1.07
N PHE A 114 -5.46 -0.05 2.18
CA PHE A 114 -6.62 0.70 2.67
C PHE A 114 -7.19 1.64 1.60
N ASN A 115 -6.33 2.43 0.94
CA ASN A 115 -6.77 3.34 -0.13
C ASN A 115 -7.34 2.59 -1.33
N ILE A 116 -6.82 1.41 -1.67
CA ILE A 116 -7.37 0.56 -2.75
C ILE A 116 -8.78 0.10 -2.38
N VAL A 117 -8.98 -0.41 -1.16
CA VAL A 117 -10.30 -0.87 -0.69
C VAL A 117 -11.30 0.28 -0.64
N ALA A 118 -10.90 1.43 -0.10
CA ALA A 118 -11.74 2.63 -0.06
C ALA A 118 -12.13 3.12 -1.47
N ALA A 119 -11.21 3.06 -2.43
CA ALA A 119 -11.50 3.42 -3.82
C ALA A 119 -12.49 2.43 -4.47
N ILE A 120 -12.35 1.12 -4.21
CA ILE A 120 -13.27 0.09 -4.72
C ILE A 120 -14.67 0.33 -4.16
N GLU A 121 -14.80 0.58 -2.87
CA GLU A 121 -16.09 0.87 -2.22
C GLU A 121 -16.73 2.13 -2.78
N SER A 122 -15.96 3.22 -2.88
CA SER A 122 -16.41 4.47 -3.48
C SER A 122 -16.92 4.30 -4.93
N MET A 123 -16.23 3.48 -5.74
CA MET A 123 -16.66 3.17 -7.10
C MET A 123 -17.94 2.32 -7.12
N ALA A 124 -18.07 1.34 -6.22
CA ALA A 124 -19.26 0.50 -6.14
C ALA A 124 -20.51 1.33 -5.82
N GLU A 125 -20.42 2.24 -4.86
CA GLU A 125 -21.48 3.20 -4.53
C GLU A 125 -21.80 4.12 -5.72
N ALA A 126 -20.79 4.70 -6.36
CA ALA A 126 -20.96 5.58 -7.51
C ALA A 126 -21.65 4.87 -8.69
N PHE A 127 -21.28 3.62 -8.98
CA PHE A 127 -21.90 2.84 -10.06
C PHE A 127 -23.33 2.44 -9.71
N THR A 128 -23.61 2.14 -8.46
CA THR A 128 -24.98 1.85 -8.01
C THR A 128 -25.88 3.07 -8.21
N LEU A 129 -25.43 4.25 -7.77
CA LEU A 129 -26.15 5.51 -7.95
C LEU A 129 -26.32 5.85 -9.43
N ALA A 130 -25.29 5.65 -10.26
CA ALA A 130 -25.35 5.91 -11.72
C ALA A 130 -26.45 5.07 -12.38
N VAL A 131 -26.50 3.76 -12.11
CA VAL A 131 -27.50 2.84 -12.68
C VAL A 131 -28.92 3.21 -12.23
N GLN A 132 -29.13 3.55 -10.96
CA GLN A 132 -30.42 4.00 -10.47
C GLN A 132 -30.94 5.27 -11.15
N ASN A 133 -30.04 6.09 -11.72
CA ASN A 133 -30.36 7.31 -12.44
C ASN A 133 -30.22 7.18 -13.97
N GLY A 134 -30.21 5.96 -14.50
CA GLY A 134 -30.19 5.70 -15.94
C GLY A 134 -28.83 5.86 -16.63
N ILE A 135 -27.74 6.01 -15.86
CA ILE A 135 -26.39 6.12 -16.41
C ILE A 135 -25.76 4.73 -16.51
N PRO A 136 -25.31 4.27 -17.69
CA PRO A 136 -24.64 2.98 -17.84
C PRO A 136 -23.35 2.92 -17.01
N ARG A 137 -23.08 1.79 -16.34
CA ARG A 137 -21.86 1.57 -15.53
C ARG A 137 -20.58 1.86 -16.31
N ALA A 138 -20.50 1.41 -17.57
CA ALA A 138 -19.33 1.62 -18.42
C ALA A 138 -19.05 3.10 -18.64
N LYS A 139 -20.10 3.91 -18.85
CA LYS A 139 -19.95 5.36 -19.04
C LYS A 139 -19.46 6.07 -17.77
N MET A 140 -19.94 5.63 -16.62
CA MET A 140 -19.48 6.16 -15.34
C MET A 140 -18.03 5.73 -15.05
N ALA A 141 -17.65 4.50 -15.38
CA ALA A 141 -16.29 4.01 -15.22
C ALA A 141 -15.30 4.81 -16.12
N GLU A 142 -15.66 5.03 -17.38
CA GLU A 142 -14.91 5.88 -18.33
C GLU A 142 -14.69 7.28 -17.73
N LEU A 143 -15.76 7.93 -17.30
CA LEU A 143 -15.70 9.28 -16.73
C LEU A 143 -14.75 9.34 -15.52
N LEU A 144 -14.87 8.41 -14.57
CA LEU A 144 -14.06 8.41 -13.35
C LEU A 144 -12.59 8.12 -13.66
N SER A 145 -12.29 7.17 -14.56
CA SER A 145 -10.92 6.80 -14.90
C SER A 145 -10.19 7.90 -15.69
N GLU A 146 -10.88 8.63 -16.54
CA GLU A 146 -10.28 9.70 -17.33
C GLU A 146 -10.13 11.02 -16.55
N THR A 147 -10.89 11.20 -15.47
CA THR A 147 -10.88 12.45 -14.70
C THR A 147 -10.33 12.26 -13.30
N LEU A 148 -11.16 11.80 -12.37
CA LEU A 148 -10.88 11.82 -10.94
C LEU A 148 -9.80 10.82 -10.52
N PHE A 149 -9.87 9.58 -11.04
CA PHE A 149 -8.95 8.50 -10.70
C PHE A 149 -7.72 8.40 -11.61
N SER A 150 -7.54 9.31 -12.54
CA SER A 150 -6.31 9.44 -13.35
C SER A 150 -5.09 9.97 -12.55
N GLY A 151 -5.23 10.14 -11.25
CA GLY A 151 -4.18 10.63 -10.35
C GLY A 151 -4.34 12.10 -9.95
N VAL A 152 -5.27 12.85 -10.54
CA VAL A 152 -5.50 14.27 -10.25
C VAL A 152 -5.92 14.49 -8.80
N ALA A 153 -6.83 13.64 -8.27
CA ALA A 153 -7.27 13.74 -6.89
C ALA A 153 -6.12 13.54 -5.90
N TYR A 154 -5.33 12.48 -6.09
CA TYR A 154 -4.22 12.17 -5.19
C TYR A 154 -3.05 13.16 -5.30
N LYS A 155 -2.75 13.68 -6.49
CA LYS A 155 -1.71 14.69 -6.66
C LYS A 155 -2.15 16.06 -6.15
N GLY A 156 -3.37 16.50 -6.52
CA GLY A 156 -3.87 17.82 -6.16
C GLY A 156 -4.24 17.92 -4.67
N TYR A 157 -5.21 17.12 -4.24
CA TYR A 157 -5.67 17.17 -2.85
C TYR A 157 -4.71 16.50 -1.88
N GLY A 158 -4.00 15.44 -2.30
CA GLY A 158 -3.04 14.74 -1.45
C GLY A 158 -1.92 15.64 -0.96
N ASP A 159 -1.37 16.51 -1.81
CA ASP A 159 -0.34 17.46 -1.44
C ASP A 159 -0.84 18.50 -0.41
N HIS A 160 -2.06 19.02 -0.59
CA HIS A 160 -2.66 19.96 0.36
C HIS A 160 -2.92 19.33 1.73
N VAL A 161 -3.48 18.11 1.73
CA VAL A 161 -3.71 17.36 2.98
C VAL A 161 -2.40 17.03 3.68
N ALA A 162 -1.36 16.64 2.94
CA ALA A 162 -0.04 16.32 3.51
C ALA A 162 0.65 17.54 4.14
N ARG A 163 0.38 18.75 3.61
CA ARG A 163 0.94 20.02 4.14
C ARG A 163 0.03 20.72 5.15
N HIS A 164 -1.13 20.12 5.48
CA HIS A 164 -2.15 20.77 6.32
C HIS A 164 -2.64 22.13 5.79
N GLU A 165 -2.64 22.30 4.45
CA GLU A 165 -3.07 23.51 3.76
C GLU A 165 -4.57 23.42 3.41
N TYR A 166 -5.43 23.74 4.37
CA TYR A 166 -6.89 23.63 4.22
C TYR A 166 -7.58 24.96 3.82
N GLU A 167 -6.86 26.08 3.88
CA GLU A 167 -7.39 27.40 3.52
C GLU A 167 -6.63 28.01 2.31
N PRO A 168 -7.35 28.67 1.37
CA PRO A 168 -8.81 28.77 1.28
C PRO A 168 -9.44 27.42 0.89
N ALA A 169 -10.60 27.13 1.45
CA ALA A 169 -11.31 25.85 1.18
C ALA A 169 -11.61 25.69 -0.32
N ARG A 170 -10.90 24.78 -0.99
CA ARG A 170 -11.09 24.49 -2.44
C ARG A 170 -12.29 23.59 -2.70
N LEU A 171 -12.76 22.86 -1.67
CA LEU A 171 -13.95 22.02 -1.71
C LEU A 171 -14.65 22.11 -0.35
N SER A 172 -15.82 22.75 -0.31
CA SER A 172 -16.67 22.77 0.86
C SER A 172 -17.65 21.58 0.85
N ILE A 173 -17.68 20.82 1.93
CA ILE A 173 -18.67 19.75 2.13
C ILE A 173 -20.09 20.35 2.19
N ALA A 174 -20.26 21.56 2.73
CA ALA A 174 -21.54 22.24 2.78
C ALA A 174 -22.11 22.52 1.39
N VAL A 175 -21.31 23.03 0.46
CA VAL A 175 -21.72 23.27 -0.96
C VAL A 175 -22.13 21.96 -1.65
N ARG A 176 -21.58 20.83 -1.23
CA ARG A 176 -21.90 19.52 -1.79
C ARG A 176 -23.23 18.98 -1.28
N LEU A 177 -23.65 19.34 -0.07
CA LEU A 177 -24.94 18.95 0.49
C LEU A 177 -26.11 19.78 -0.06
N GLU A 178 -25.90 21.03 -0.42
CA GLU A 178 -26.90 21.91 -1.02
C GLU A 178 -27.24 21.60 -2.49
N ARG A 179 -26.30 20.99 -3.23
CA ARG A 179 -26.51 20.50 -4.60
C ARG A 179 -27.13 19.11 -4.69
N ARG A 180 -27.91 18.72 -3.68
CA ARG A 180 -28.67 17.47 -3.72
C ARG A 180 -29.67 17.49 -4.86
N ALA A 181 -29.54 16.53 -5.77
CA ALA A 181 -30.62 16.20 -6.69
C ALA A 181 -31.89 15.88 -5.87
N PRO A 182 -33.09 16.37 -6.28
CA PRO A 182 -34.33 16.06 -5.60
C PRO A 182 -34.51 14.52 -5.59
N GLY A 183 -34.55 13.92 -4.40
CA GLY A 183 -34.73 12.47 -4.20
C GLY A 183 -33.66 11.77 -3.32
N PHE A 184 -32.55 12.42 -2.97
CA PHE A 184 -31.58 11.84 -2.07
C PHE A 184 -31.95 12.14 -0.61
N THR A 185 -32.76 11.32 0.03
CA THR A 185 -33.00 11.35 1.47
C THR A 185 -31.98 10.45 2.17
N ALA A 186 -31.09 11.05 2.95
CA ALA A 186 -30.29 10.27 3.89
C ALA A 186 -31.24 9.65 4.93
N ARG A 187 -31.34 8.32 4.96
CA ARG A 187 -31.94 7.64 6.10
C ARG A 187 -31.05 7.93 7.32
N SER A 188 -31.58 8.72 8.27
CA SER A 188 -31.03 8.79 9.62
C SER A 188 -31.11 7.40 10.22
N ARG A 189 -29.96 6.82 10.56
CA ARG A 189 -29.92 5.66 11.45
C ARG A 189 -30.11 6.21 12.86
N ASN A 190 -31.25 5.89 13.46
CA ASN A 190 -31.45 5.92 14.92
C ASN A 190 -30.68 4.77 15.55
#